data_fff7d60a0e784612ac51b63787ec40ac
#
_entry.id   fff7d60a0e784612ac51b63787ec40ac
#
_cell.length_a   1.000
_cell.length_b   1.000
_cell.length_c   1.000
_cell.angle_alpha   90.00
_cell.angle_beta   90.00
_cell.angle_gamma   90.00
#
_symmetry.space_group_name_H-M   'P 1'
#
loop_
_entity.id
_entity.type
_entity.pdbx_description
1 polymer ?
#
loop_
_entity_poly.entity_id
_entity_poly.type
_entity_poly.pdbx_seq_one_letter_code
_entity_poly.pdbx_strand_id
1 'polypeptide(L)'
;MAVEVMSLYKSFGENKVLEDVNFSLEEGKIYALVGRNGSGKTTLLKVMADIFQKDLGKVNVFGKSCAEDKHILENIVYLPDRFDYFDYISVEKMLEYYEVIYPNFNKKFAKKELEKNNIDLKKSLRSFSKGYKNLIGLLATISTNAKVILLDEILDGMDVLNKEIILTYILDLKEEGRTVLASSHELEELAKVADETLYLSKEGKLTNLYQNKEKFVKLQVVVKDELDPKILEKPVLRFHLGRVYTILIDNRENIFDDIKRNESIVQFDVLESKIEDNFYWEKGRNK
;
A
#
# COMPACT_ATOMS: atom_id res chain seq x y z
N MET A 1 4.63 13.87 -13.13
CA MET A 1 4.22 12.50 -12.77
C MET A 1 5.44 11.63 -12.66
N ALA A 2 5.61 10.93 -11.52
CA ALA A 2 6.69 9.96 -11.34
C ALA A 2 6.41 8.64 -12.08
N VAL A 3 5.16 8.14 -11.97
CA VAL A 3 4.74 6.91 -12.65
C VAL A 3 3.33 7.08 -13.22
N GLU A 4 3.09 6.52 -14.41
CA GLU A 4 1.77 6.40 -15.03
C GLU A 4 1.53 4.96 -15.46
N VAL A 5 0.43 4.38 -15.02
CA VAL A 5 -0.02 3.04 -15.40
C VAL A 5 -1.34 3.17 -16.14
N MET A 6 -1.40 2.66 -17.37
CA MET A 6 -2.54 2.81 -18.26
C MET A 6 -2.97 1.46 -18.82
N SER A 7 -4.23 1.12 -18.60
CA SER A 7 -4.90 -0.11 -19.07
C SER A 7 -4.01 -1.34 -18.91
N LEU A 8 -3.47 -1.53 -17.70
CA LEU A 8 -2.54 -2.61 -17.43
C LEU A 8 -3.26 -3.93 -17.18
N TYR A 9 -2.86 -4.97 -17.92
CA TYR A 9 -3.33 -6.34 -17.75
C TYR A 9 -2.16 -7.28 -17.49
N LYS A 10 -2.37 -8.24 -16.58
CA LYS A 10 -1.42 -9.33 -16.31
C LYS A 10 -2.14 -10.60 -15.91
N SER A 11 -1.78 -11.70 -16.58
CA SER A 11 -2.27 -13.05 -16.30
C SER A 11 -1.12 -14.04 -16.15
N PHE A 12 -1.36 -15.13 -15.45
CA PHE A 12 -0.48 -16.29 -15.39
C PHE A 12 -1.29 -17.52 -15.80
N GLY A 13 -1.09 -17.99 -17.02
CA GLY A 13 -1.97 -18.97 -17.66
C GLY A 13 -3.40 -18.42 -17.77
N GLU A 14 -4.38 -19.15 -17.26
CA GLU A 14 -5.79 -18.72 -17.26
C GLU A 14 -6.15 -17.78 -16.10
N ASN A 15 -5.24 -17.61 -15.12
CA ASN A 15 -5.50 -16.77 -13.94
C ASN A 15 -5.20 -15.31 -14.24
N LYS A 16 -6.26 -14.50 -14.37
CA LYS A 16 -6.17 -13.03 -14.49
C LYS A 16 -5.85 -12.44 -13.12
N VAL A 17 -4.76 -11.69 -13.04
CA VAL A 17 -4.27 -11.08 -11.78
C VAL A 17 -4.45 -9.57 -11.77
N LEU A 18 -4.23 -8.91 -12.90
CA LEU A 18 -4.47 -7.47 -13.07
C LEU A 18 -5.40 -7.28 -14.27
N GLU A 19 -6.46 -6.50 -14.09
CA GLU A 19 -7.47 -6.27 -15.11
C GLU A 19 -7.81 -4.78 -15.21
N ASP A 20 -7.39 -4.17 -16.33
CA ASP A 20 -7.57 -2.75 -16.65
C ASP A 20 -7.12 -1.79 -15.53
N VAL A 21 -5.93 -2.02 -14.97
CA VAL A 21 -5.39 -1.18 -13.89
C VAL A 21 -4.92 0.15 -14.43
N ASN A 22 -5.47 1.23 -13.88
CA ASN A 22 -5.18 2.61 -14.27
C ASN A 22 -4.93 3.45 -13.03
N PHE A 23 -3.77 4.10 -12.93
CA PHE A 23 -3.44 5.08 -11.89
C PHE A 23 -2.18 5.87 -12.24
N SER A 24 -1.94 6.94 -11.49
CA SER A 24 -0.70 7.72 -11.58
C SER A 24 -0.15 8.02 -10.18
N LEU A 25 1.17 8.11 -10.09
CA LEU A 25 1.89 8.54 -8.90
C LEU A 25 2.55 9.89 -9.18
N GLU A 26 2.25 10.89 -8.36
CA GLU A 26 2.92 12.18 -8.40
C GLU A 26 4.29 12.11 -7.73
N GLU A 27 5.18 13.02 -8.10
CA GLU A 27 6.51 13.11 -7.49
C GLU A 27 6.43 13.55 -6.03
N GLY A 28 7.28 12.98 -5.17
CA GLY A 28 7.39 13.37 -3.78
C GLY A 28 6.20 12.98 -2.89
N LYS A 29 5.38 12.01 -3.31
CA LYS A 29 4.27 11.50 -2.51
C LYS A 29 4.50 10.06 -2.06
N ILE A 30 3.87 9.71 -0.93
CA ILE A 30 3.77 8.35 -0.42
C ILE A 30 2.40 7.78 -0.75
N TYR A 31 2.38 6.61 -1.38
CA TYR A 31 1.18 5.86 -1.71
C TYR A 31 1.15 4.54 -0.96
N ALA A 32 0.02 4.23 -0.32
CA ALA A 32 -0.25 2.91 0.22
C ALA A 32 -1.00 2.06 -0.81
N LEU A 33 -0.44 0.91 -1.19
CA LEU A 33 -1.11 -0.09 -2.02
C LEU A 33 -1.67 -1.18 -1.11
N VAL A 34 -2.97 -1.20 -0.95
CA VAL A 34 -3.63 -2.14 -0.04
C VAL A 34 -4.51 -3.13 -0.79
N GLY A 35 -4.68 -4.30 -0.21
CA GLY A 35 -5.50 -5.38 -0.79
C GLY A 35 -5.26 -6.68 -0.05
N ARG A 36 -6.21 -7.62 -0.17
CA ARG A 36 -6.10 -8.93 0.48
C ARG A 36 -4.91 -9.73 -0.09
N ASN A 37 -4.43 -10.71 0.67
CA ASN A 37 -3.43 -11.64 0.17
C ASN A 37 -3.94 -12.31 -1.12
N GLY A 38 -3.08 -12.36 -2.14
CA GLY A 38 -3.42 -12.87 -3.47
C GLY A 38 -4.19 -11.90 -4.37
N SER A 39 -4.35 -10.62 -4.01
CA SER A 39 -5.00 -9.62 -4.88
C SER A 39 -4.13 -9.13 -6.05
N GLY A 40 -2.83 -9.47 -6.08
CA GLY A 40 -1.93 -9.07 -7.15
C GLY A 40 -1.01 -7.88 -6.83
N LYS A 41 -0.92 -7.40 -5.57
CA LYS A 41 -0.04 -6.29 -5.17
C LYS A 41 1.41 -6.51 -5.60
N THR A 42 2.00 -7.63 -5.20
CA THR A 42 3.35 -8.04 -5.60
C THR A 42 3.51 -8.11 -7.13
N THR A 43 2.49 -8.61 -7.83
CA THR A 43 2.50 -8.68 -9.31
C THR A 43 2.53 -7.28 -9.91
N LEU A 44 1.71 -6.37 -9.40
CA LEU A 44 1.68 -4.98 -9.86
C LEU A 44 3.05 -4.31 -9.66
N LEU A 45 3.63 -4.40 -8.45
CA LEU A 45 4.94 -3.83 -8.16
C LEU A 45 6.04 -4.41 -9.07
N LYS A 46 6.03 -5.73 -9.31
CA LYS A 46 7.01 -6.39 -10.20
C LYS A 46 6.83 -6.02 -11.67
N VAL A 47 5.60 -5.77 -12.13
CA VAL A 47 5.36 -5.25 -13.48
C VAL A 47 5.85 -3.81 -13.59
N MET A 48 5.63 -2.97 -12.57
CA MET A 48 6.12 -1.59 -12.55
C MET A 48 7.66 -1.52 -12.55
N ALA A 49 8.32 -2.47 -11.90
CA ALA A 49 9.79 -2.60 -11.86
C ALA A 49 10.37 -3.31 -13.11
N ASP A 50 9.57 -3.63 -14.12
CA ASP A 50 9.92 -4.39 -15.34
C ASP A 50 10.49 -5.80 -15.05
N ILE A 51 10.22 -6.36 -13.85
CA ILE A 51 10.61 -7.73 -13.48
C ILE A 51 9.66 -8.73 -14.15
N PHE A 52 8.37 -8.42 -14.19
CA PHE A 52 7.38 -9.19 -14.93
C PHE A 52 6.91 -8.42 -16.16
N GLN A 53 6.91 -9.10 -17.33
CA GLN A 53 6.31 -8.54 -18.52
C GLN A 53 4.79 -8.43 -18.35
N LYS A 54 4.24 -7.26 -18.70
CA LYS A 54 2.80 -7.05 -18.82
C LYS A 54 2.25 -7.74 -20.06
N ASP A 55 0.98 -8.11 -20.03
CA ASP A 55 0.31 -8.69 -21.19
C ASP A 55 -0.20 -7.57 -22.13
N LEU A 56 -0.83 -6.52 -21.54
CA LEU A 56 -1.31 -5.33 -22.24
C LEU A 56 -1.08 -4.09 -21.40
N GLY A 57 -1.21 -2.91 -22.00
CA GLY A 57 -1.14 -1.62 -21.34
C GLY A 57 0.25 -1.00 -21.34
N LYS A 58 0.40 0.08 -20.56
CA LYS A 58 1.65 0.86 -20.47
C LYS A 58 2.01 1.15 -19.02
N VAL A 59 3.30 1.15 -18.75
CA VAL A 59 3.90 1.66 -17.51
C VAL A 59 4.99 2.63 -17.93
N ASN A 60 4.81 3.90 -17.58
CA ASN A 60 5.76 4.97 -17.86
C ASN A 60 6.33 5.48 -16.52
N VAL A 61 7.63 5.66 -16.48
CA VAL A 61 8.35 6.28 -15.35
C VAL A 61 8.96 7.58 -15.89
N PHE A 62 8.60 8.73 -15.32
CA PHE A 62 8.98 10.06 -15.80
C PHE A 62 8.69 10.25 -17.31
N GLY A 63 7.50 9.77 -17.75
CA GLY A 63 7.02 9.91 -19.13
C GLY A 63 7.63 8.94 -20.15
N LYS A 64 8.51 8.02 -19.75
CA LYS A 64 9.15 7.02 -20.61
C LYS A 64 8.86 5.61 -20.14
N SER A 65 8.75 4.66 -21.06
CA SER A 65 8.67 3.24 -20.77
C SER A 65 10.05 2.58 -20.77
N CYS A 66 10.21 1.48 -20.03
CA CYS A 66 11.45 0.67 -20.06
C CYS A 66 11.74 0.09 -21.45
N ALA A 67 10.73 -0.05 -22.31
CA ALA A 67 10.92 -0.50 -23.70
C ALA A 67 11.57 0.59 -24.58
N GLU A 68 11.33 1.87 -24.27
CA GLU A 68 11.89 3.02 -25.00
C GLU A 68 13.27 3.41 -24.48
N ASP A 69 13.47 3.31 -23.15
CA ASP A 69 14.71 3.72 -22.50
C ASP A 69 14.97 2.83 -21.26
N LYS A 70 15.92 1.92 -21.36
CA LYS A 70 16.28 1.04 -20.23
C LYS A 70 16.92 1.78 -19.06
N HIS A 71 17.52 2.96 -19.28
CA HIS A 71 18.09 3.78 -18.20
C HIS A 71 17.02 4.31 -17.23
N ILE A 72 15.75 4.24 -17.62
CA ILE A 72 14.67 4.61 -16.71
C ILE A 72 14.61 3.70 -15.47
N LEU A 73 15.12 2.45 -15.57
CA LEU A 73 15.23 1.52 -14.45
C LEU A 73 16.18 2.00 -13.34
N GLU A 74 17.10 2.93 -13.63
CA GLU A 74 17.95 3.55 -12.62
C GLU A 74 17.14 4.46 -11.67
N ASN A 75 15.96 4.92 -12.12
CA ASN A 75 15.06 5.77 -11.34
C ASN A 75 14.01 5.03 -10.53
N ILE A 76 13.89 3.73 -10.69
CA ILE A 76 12.92 2.91 -9.98
C ILE A 76 13.59 1.71 -9.32
N VAL A 77 13.28 1.46 -8.06
CA VAL A 77 13.84 0.33 -7.30
C VAL A 77 12.73 -0.41 -6.60
N TYR A 78 12.85 -1.73 -6.54
CA TYR A 78 11.89 -2.62 -5.89
C TYR A 78 12.54 -3.39 -4.74
N LEU A 79 11.94 -3.29 -3.55
CA LEU A 79 12.28 -4.08 -2.39
C LEU A 79 11.19 -5.15 -2.17
N PRO A 80 11.52 -6.44 -2.27
CA PRO A 80 10.55 -7.51 -2.08
C PRO A 80 10.22 -7.78 -0.61
N ASP A 81 9.08 -8.42 -0.33
CA ASP A 81 8.66 -8.90 1.01
C ASP A 81 9.74 -9.77 1.69
N ARG A 82 10.45 -10.57 0.92
CA ARG A 82 11.54 -11.40 1.42
C ARG A 82 12.86 -10.93 0.87
N PHE A 83 13.67 -10.38 1.75
CA PHE A 83 15.02 -9.93 1.43
C PHE A 83 16.05 -11.00 1.83
N ASP A 84 15.97 -12.18 1.19
CA ASP A 84 16.77 -13.36 1.48
C ASP A 84 17.78 -13.76 0.38
N TYR A 85 17.80 -13.02 -0.72
CA TYR A 85 18.72 -13.28 -1.86
C TYR A 85 20.21 -13.27 -1.48
N PHE A 86 20.53 -12.53 -0.44
CA PHE A 86 21.89 -12.35 0.05
C PHE A 86 22.18 -13.07 1.36
N ASP A 87 21.35 -14.03 1.76
CA ASP A 87 21.41 -14.70 3.06
C ASP A 87 22.79 -15.26 3.41
N TYR A 88 23.54 -15.74 2.42
CA TYR A 88 24.82 -16.41 2.63
C TYR A 88 26.04 -15.49 2.56
N ILE A 89 25.87 -14.20 2.39
CA ILE A 89 26.95 -13.22 2.37
C ILE A 89 26.79 -12.21 3.50
N SER A 90 27.86 -11.50 3.83
CA SER A 90 27.81 -10.42 4.81
C SER A 90 27.05 -9.20 4.28
N VAL A 91 26.53 -8.38 5.20
CA VAL A 91 25.88 -7.09 4.83
C VAL A 91 26.87 -6.23 4.02
N GLU A 92 28.15 -6.16 4.43
CA GLU A 92 29.15 -5.39 3.70
C GLU A 92 29.32 -5.90 2.25
N LYS A 93 29.35 -7.22 2.05
CA LYS A 93 29.46 -7.82 0.71
C LYS A 93 28.22 -7.54 -0.14
N MET A 94 27.05 -7.56 0.46
CA MET A 94 25.80 -7.14 -0.21
C MET A 94 25.90 -5.69 -0.70
N LEU A 95 26.40 -4.75 0.13
CA LEU A 95 26.57 -3.36 -0.29
C LEU A 95 27.54 -3.21 -1.47
N GLU A 96 28.56 -4.06 -1.56
CA GLU A 96 29.45 -4.08 -2.73
C GLU A 96 28.70 -4.49 -4.02
N TYR A 97 27.78 -5.45 -3.95
CA TYR A 97 26.94 -5.80 -5.11
C TYR A 97 26.01 -4.62 -5.50
N TYR A 98 25.41 -3.95 -4.54
CA TYR A 98 24.60 -2.76 -4.83
C TYR A 98 25.42 -1.66 -5.52
N GLU A 99 26.66 -1.42 -5.08
CA GLU A 99 27.57 -0.44 -5.67
C GLU A 99 27.91 -0.75 -7.13
N VAL A 100 27.96 -2.04 -7.50
CA VAL A 100 28.22 -2.48 -8.89
C VAL A 100 26.96 -2.32 -9.75
N ILE A 101 25.77 -2.62 -9.18
CA ILE A 101 24.51 -2.66 -9.93
C ILE A 101 23.93 -1.26 -10.12
N TYR A 102 24.01 -0.39 -9.09
CA TYR A 102 23.40 0.92 -9.10
C TYR A 102 24.46 2.03 -9.22
N PRO A 103 24.49 2.74 -10.37
CA PRO A 103 25.55 3.74 -10.62
C PRO A 103 25.62 4.86 -9.58
N ASN A 104 24.45 5.21 -8.99
CA ASN A 104 24.31 6.30 -8.02
C ASN A 104 24.28 5.80 -6.56
N PHE A 105 24.73 4.56 -6.28
CA PHE A 105 24.67 3.98 -4.95
C PHE A 105 25.57 4.72 -3.95
N ASN A 106 24.98 5.21 -2.86
CA ASN A 106 25.70 5.88 -1.79
C ASN A 106 26.09 4.89 -0.67
N LYS A 107 27.16 4.13 -0.89
CA LYS A 107 27.69 3.14 0.07
C LYS A 107 28.05 3.76 1.43
N LYS A 108 28.54 5.01 1.43
CA LYS A 108 28.91 5.70 2.68
C LYS A 108 27.68 5.98 3.54
N PHE A 109 26.59 6.43 2.91
CA PHE A 109 25.31 6.63 3.59
C PHE A 109 24.76 5.30 4.11
N ALA A 110 24.74 4.25 3.25
CA ALA A 110 24.27 2.93 3.64
C ALA A 110 24.99 2.39 4.89
N LYS A 111 26.32 2.43 4.90
CA LYS A 111 27.11 1.98 6.06
C LYS A 111 26.77 2.77 7.31
N LYS A 112 26.73 4.09 7.22
CA LYS A 112 26.42 4.99 8.35
C LYS A 112 25.05 4.69 8.96
N GLU A 113 24.02 4.56 8.13
CA GLU A 113 22.66 4.30 8.63
C GLU A 113 22.50 2.87 9.18
N LEU A 114 23.16 1.87 8.58
CA LEU A 114 23.19 0.53 9.13
C LEU A 114 23.86 0.47 10.50
N GLU A 115 25.02 1.10 10.67
CA GLU A 115 25.74 1.19 11.95
C GLU A 115 24.92 1.93 13.00
N LYS A 116 24.24 3.03 12.65
CA LYS A 116 23.33 3.78 13.52
C LYS A 116 22.18 2.89 14.06
N ASN A 117 21.73 1.93 13.26
CA ASN A 117 20.72 0.94 13.64
C ASN A 117 21.31 -0.33 14.26
N ASN A 118 22.57 -0.30 14.73
CA ASN A 118 23.29 -1.40 15.37
C ASN A 118 23.43 -2.66 14.49
N ILE A 119 23.48 -2.50 13.17
CA ILE A 119 23.70 -3.59 12.21
C ILE A 119 25.20 -3.81 12.04
N ASP A 120 25.66 -5.00 12.43
CA ASP A 120 27.04 -5.42 12.19
C ASP A 120 27.24 -5.83 10.72
N LEU A 121 27.99 -5.01 9.99
CA LEU A 121 28.23 -5.20 8.54
C LEU A 121 28.96 -6.50 8.19
N LYS A 122 29.69 -7.09 9.15
CA LYS A 122 30.44 -8.34 8.94
C LYS A 122 29.57 -9.59 9.07
N LYS A 123 28.40 -9.47 9.70
CA LYS A 123 27.46 -10.58 9.84
C LYS A 123 26.79 -10.93 8.51
N SER A 124 26.54 -12.24 8.33
CA SER A 124 25.72 -12.75 7.23
C SER A 124 24.27 -12.32 7.41
N LEU A 125 23.57 -11.97 6.29
CA LEU A 125 22.15 -11.58 6.33
C LEU A 125 21.28 -12.67 6.99
N ARG A 126 21.60 -13.94 6.82
CA ARG A 126 20.87 -15.05 7.44
C ARG A 126 20.79 -14.96 8.95
N SER A 127 21.74 -14.29 9.62
CA SER A 127 21.76 -14.15 11.07
C SER A 127 20.77 -13.15 11.64
N PHE A 128 20.12 -12.35 10.78
CA PHE A 128 19.16 -11.34 11.18
C PHE A 128 17.72 -11.86 11.11
N SER A 129 16.85 -11.34 11.98
CA SER A 129 15.40 -11.58 11.89
C SER A 129 14.80 -11.00 10.61
N LYS A 130 13.57 -11.39 10.23
CA LYS A 130 12.87 -10.83 9.06
C LYS A 130 12.82 -9.30 9.14
N GLY A 131 12.46 -8.74 10.30
CA GLY A 131 12.38 -7.29 10.50
C GLY A 131 13.71 -6.58 10.26
N TYR A 132 14.81 -7.09 10.80
CA TYR A 132 16.13 -6.52 10.55
C TYR A 132 16.57 -6.70 9.08
N LYS A 133 16.25 -7.81 8.43
CA LYS A 133 16.50 -7.98 6.99
C LYS A 133 15.75 -6.95 6.16
N ASN A 134 14.49 -6.67 6.50
CA ASN A 134 13.69 -5.64 5.83
C ASN A 134 14.30 -4.24 6.03
N LEU A 135 14.77 -3.92 7.25
CA LEU A 135 15.46 -2.66 7.51
C LEU A 135 16.77 -2.56 6.72
N ILE A 136 17.57 -3.62 6.68
CA ILE A 136 18.82 -3.67 5.89
C ILE A 136 18.51 -3.46 4.40
N GLY A 137 17.49 -4.18 3.90
CA GLY A 137 17.02 -4.05 2.52
C GLY A 137 16.53 -2.63 2.20
N LEU A 138 15.75 -2.02 3.09
CA LEU A 138 15.28 -0.65 2.93
C LEU A 138 16.45 0.34 2.86
N LEU A 139 17.41 0.26 3.78
CA LEU A 139 18.56 1.16 3.80
C LEU A 139 19.44 1.00 2.57
N ALA A 140 19.63 -0.22 2.09
CA ALA A 140 20.29 -0.46 0.80
C ALA A 140 19.50 0.14 -0.37
N THR A 141 18.17 -0.04 -0.38
CA THR A 141 17.25 0.51 -1.39
C THR A 141 17.28 2.04 -1.42
N ILE A 142 17.20 2.70 -0.26
CA ILE A 142 17.32 4.16 -0.13
C ILE A 142 18.63 4.66 -0.72
N SER A 143 19.70 3.91 -0.45
CA SER A 143 21.08 4.26 -0.87
C SER A 143 21.31 4.17 -2.38
N THR A 144 20.39 3.56 -3.16
CA THR A 144 20.45 3.56 -4.63
C THR A 144 20.21 4.93 -5.24
N ASN A 145 19.66 5.86 -4.49
CA ASN A 145 19.23 7.20 -4.94
C ASN A 145 18.16 7.17 -6.05
N ALA A 146 17.45 6.05 -6.21
CA ALA A 146 16.30 5.97 -7.10
C ALA A 146 15.20 6.95 -6.65
N LYS A 147 14.50 7.52 -7.61
CA LYS A 147 13.44 8.52 -7.36
C LYS A 147 12.09 7.89 -7.06
N VAL A 148 11.85 6.67 -7.51
CA VAL A 148 10.64 5.88 -7.26
C VAL A 148 11.03 4.62 -6.52
N ILE A 149 10.42 4.41 -5.37
CA ILE A 149 10.72 3.29 -4.46
C ILE A 149 9.47 2.46 -4.30
N LEU A 150 9.55 1.19 -4.70
CA LEU A 150 8.48 0.21 -4.58
C LEU A 150 8.81 -0.74 -3.43
N LEU A 151 7.97 -0.76 -2.40
CA LEU A 151 8.15 -1.57 -1.19
C LEU A 151 7.04 -2.61 -1.10
N ASP A 152 7.40 -3.90 -1.10
CA ASP A 152 6.42 -4.99 -1.04
C ASP A 152 6.34 -5.55 0.38
N GLU A 153 5.17 -5.43 1.04
CA GLU A 153 4.85 -5.93 2.39
C GLU A 153 5.94 -5.61 3.42
N ILE A 154 6.53 -4.39 3.35
CA ILE A 154 7.74 -4.01 4.09
C ILE A 154 7.55 -4.06 5.61
N LEU A 155 6.33 -3.86 6.11
CA LEU A 155 6.00 -3.83 7.54
C LEU A 155 5.58 -5.19 8.08
N ASP A 156 5.42 -6.22 7.22
CA ASP A 156 4.86 -7.51 7.60
C ASP A 156 5.78 -8.30 8.55
N GLY A 157 5.19 -8.82 9.64
CA GLY A 157 5.89 -9.63 10.63
C GLY A 157 6.94 -8.89 11.45
N MET A 158 6.85 -7.56 11.54
CA MET A 158 7.75 -6.74 12.35
C MET A 158 7.12 -6.36 13.69
N ASP A 159 7.96 -6.17 14.70
CA ASP A 159 7.55 -5.54 15.95
C ASP A 159 7.30 -4.02 15.78
N VAL A 160 6.60 -3.43 16.74
CA VAL A 160 6.17 -2.03 16.69
C VAL A 160 7.34 -1.05 16.53
N LEU A 161 8.47 -1.29 17.22
CA LEU A 161 9.62 -0.39 17.18
C LEU A 161 10.28 -0.37 15.78
N ASN A 162 10.47 -1.54 15.20
CA ASN A 162 11.03 -1.64 13.86
C ASN A 162 10.09 -1.06 12.80
N LYS A 163 8.77 -1.20 12.96
CA LYS A 163 7.79 -0.53 12.09
C LYS A 163 7.92 0.99 12.13
N GLU A 164 8.03 1.58 13.31
CA GLU A 164 8.22 3.04 13.47
C GLU A 164 9.49 3.54 12.80
N ILE A 165 10.60 2.80 12.93
CA ILE A 165 11.86 3.13 12.25
C ILE A 165 11.67 3.14 10.72
N ILE A 166 11.03 2.13 10.16
CA ILE A 166 10.78 2.05 8.72
C ILE A 166 9.86 3.18 8.25
N LEU A 167 8.79 3.47 8.99
CA LEU A 167 7.87 4.57 8.66
C LEU A 167 8.58 5.92 8.69
N THR A 168 9.53 6.12 9.62
CA THR A 168 10.36 7.33 9.66
C THR A 168 11.20 7.47 8.39
N TYR A 169 11.90 6.40 7.96
CA TYR A 169 12.66 6.44 6.71
C TYR A 169 11.77 6.67 5.47
N ILE A 170 10.54 6.16 5.47
CA ILE A 170 9.58 6.43 4.38
C ILE A 170 9.18 7.91 4.35
N LEU A 171 9.00 8.55 5.50
CA LEU A 171 8.73 9.98 5.59
C LEU A 171 9.94 10.81 5.13
N ASP A 172 11.15 10.45 5.54
CA ASP A 172 12.40 11.11 5.11
C ASP A 172 12.53 11.08 3.57
N LEU A 173 12.17 9.96 2.94
CA LEU A 173 12.17 9.84 1.47
C LEU A 173 11.22 10.84 0.80
N LYS A 174 10.04 11.07 1.38
CA LYS A 174 9.10 12.09 0.89
C LYS A 174 9.69 13.49 1.02
N GLU A 175 10.34 13.81 2.14
CA GLU A 175 11.01 15.10 2.36
C GLU A 175 12.15 15.32 1.36
N GLU A 176 12.82 14.26 0.93
CA GLU A 176 13.81 14.28 -0.16
C GLU A 176 13.19 14.38 -1.57
N GLY A 177 11.87 14.47 -1.69
CA GLY A 177 11.13 14.54 -2.96
C GLY A 177 11.05 13.23 -3.72
N ARG A 178 11.31 12.09 -3.07
CA ARG A 178 11.18 10.77 -3.68
C ARG A 178 9.73 10.25 -3.58
N THR A 179 9.32 9.47 -4.55
CA THR A 179 7.99 8.87 -4.60
C THR A 179 8.05 7.45 -4.06
N VAL A 180 7.17 7.11 -3.12
CA VAL A 180 7.12 5.79 -2.51
C VAL A 180 5.76 5.15 -2.79
N LEU A 181 5.75 3.89 -3.24
CA LEU A 181 4.57 3.04 -3.30
C LEU A 181 4.84 1.81 -2.42
N ALA A 182 4.21 1.76 -1.25
CA ALA A 182 4.38 0.66 -0.32
C ALA A 182 3.13 -0.22 -0.27
N SER A 183 3.29 -1.54 -0.43
CA SER A 183 2.20 -2.48 -0.30
C SER A 183 2.05 -2.98 1.14
N SER A 184 0.80 -3.20 1.54
CA SER A 184 0.45 -3.87 2.80
C SER A 184 -0.89 -4.58 2.67
N HIS A 185 -1.09 -5.62 3.47
CA HIS A 185 -2.41 -6.18 3.74
C HIS A 185 -3.05 -5.55 4.99
N GLU A 186 -2.27 -4.82 5.81
CA GLU A 186 -2.71 -4.04 6.97
C GLU A 186 -2.80 -2.56 6.59
N LEU A 187 -4.03 -2.06 6.51
CA LEU A 187 -4.31 -0.70 6.03
C LEU A 187 -3.85 0.38 7.01
N GLU A 188 -4.03 0.11 8.32
CA GLU A 188 -3.93 1.14 9.37
C GLU A 188 -2.52 1.74 9.53
N GLU A 189 -1.47 0.99 9.24
CA GLU A 189 -0.10 1.45 9.51
C GLU A 189 0.43 2.35 8.39
N LEU A 190 0.35 1.90 7.14
CA LEU A 190 0.78 2.72 6.01
C LEU A 190 -0.11 3.96 5.80
N ALA A 191 -1.41 3.86 6.12
CA ALA A 191 -2.34 4.98 6.00
C ALA A 191 -1.99 6.18 6.90
N LYS A 192 -1.19 5.98 7.95
CA LYS A 192 -0.71 7.08 8.82
C LYS A 192 0.28 8.01 8.14
N VAL A 193 1.03 7.51 7.17
CA VAL A 193 2.11 8.23 6.48
C VAL A 193 1.80 8.48 5.00
N ALA A 194 0.86 7.73 4.41
CA ALA A 194 0.52 7.83 3.00
C ALA A 194 -0.31 9.09 2.70
N ASP A 195 0.00 9.75 1.59
CA ASP A 195 -0.80 10.84 1.03
C ASP A 195 -2.07 10.32 0.37
N GLU A 196 -1.97 9.14 -0.27
CA GLU A 196 -3.06 8.49 -0.97
C GLU A 196 -3.03 6.98 -0.76
N THR A 197 -4.22 6.36 -0.79
CA THR A 197 -4.36 4.91 -0.67
C THR A 197 -5.02 4.33 -1.91
N LEU A 198 -4.33 3.37 -2.53
CA LEU A 198 -4.78 2.62 -3.68
C LEU A 198 -5.23 1.22 -3.22
N TYR A 199 -6.46 0.85 -3.53
CA TYR A 199 -6.99 -0.46 -3.21
C TYR A 199 -7.01 -1.36 -4.44
N LEU A 200 -6.34 -2.52 -4.33
CA LEU A 200 -6.37 -3.56 -5.36
C LEU A 200 -7.32 -4.69 -4.93
N SER A 201 -8.40 -4.86 -5.68
CA SER A 201 -9.40 -5.90 -5.42
C SER A 201 -8.89 -7.29 -5.82
N LYS A 202 -9.59 -8.35 -5.40
CA LYS A 202 -9.27 -9.73 -5.81
C LYS A 202 -9.48 -9.99 -7.31
N GLU A 203 -10.34 -9.19 -7.92
CA GLU A 203 -10.63 -9.20 -9.35
C GLU A 203 -9.58 -8.45 -10.17
N GLY A 204 -8.48 -7.99 -9.53
CA GLY A 204 -7.38 -7.30 -10.18
C GLY A 204 -7.68 -5.85 -10.58
N LYS A 205 -8.74 -5.24 -10.02
CA LYS A 205 -9.13 -3.85 -10.28
C LYS A 205 -8.61 -2.93 -9.20
N LEU A 206 -8.14 -1.75 -9.59
CA LEU A 206 -7.58 -0.77 -8.67
C LEU A 206 -8.52 0.43 -8.50
N THR A 207 -8.70 0.87 -7.26
CA THR A 207 -9.53 2.02 -6.87
C THR A 207 -8.73 2.93 -5.94
N ASN A 208 -8.75 4.24 -6.18
CA ASN A 208 -8.17 5.22 -5.26
C ASN A 208 -9.19 5.51 -4.13
N LEU A 209 -8.85 5.13 -2.90
CA LEU A 209 -9.73 5.27 -1.74
C LEU A 209 -9.82 6.71 -1.22
N TYR A 210 -8.85 7.54 -1.50
CA TYR A 210 -8.82 8.92 -1.00
C TYR A 210 -9.90 9.80 -1.62
N GLN A 211 -10.28 9.52 -2.87
CA GLN A 211 -11.34 10.26 -3.58
C GLN A 211 -12.74 9.99 -3.04
N ASN A 212 -12.90 9.06 -2.11
CA ASN A 212 -14.20 8.60 -1.59
C ASN A 212 -14.58 9.13 -0.21
N LYS A 213 -13.74 9.94 0.46
CA LYS A 213 -14.00 10.44 1.84
C LYS A 213 -15.31 11.21 2.00
N GLU A 214 -15.86 11.78 0.93
CA GLU A 214 -17.08 12.57 0.97
C GLU A 214 -18.35 11.79 0.56
N LYS A 215 -18.24 10.53 0.16
CA LYS A 215 -19.36 9.79 -0.43
C LYS A 215 -20.31 9.18 0.60
N PHE A 216 -19.86 8.94 1.81
CA PHE A 216 -20.66 8.31 2.85
C PHE A 216 -20.36 8.86 4.24
N VAL A 217 -21.31 8.66 5.14
CA VAL A 217 -21.20 8.91 6.58
C VAL A 217 -21.25 7.57 7.31
N LYS A 218 -20.40 7.40 8.31
CA LYS A 218 -20.38 6.24 9.19
C LYS A 218 -21.21 6.51 10.43
N LEU A 219 -22.17 5.66 10.68
CA LEU A 219 -23.03 5.75 11.86
C LEU A 219 -22.89 4.51 12.74
N GLN A 220 -22.89 4.71 14.03
CA GLN A 220 -23.22 3.68 15.00
C GLN A 220 -24.67 3.87 15.44
N VAL A 221 -25.44 2.82 15.33
CA VAL A 221 -26.88 2.84 15.66
C VAL A 221 -27.14 1.78 16.72
N VAL A 222 -27.80 2.18 17.81
CA VAL A 222 -28.25 1.28 18.89
C VAL A 222 -29.75 1.13 18.79
N VAL A 223 -30.24 -0.10 18.73
CA VAL A 223 -31.68 -0.40 18.59
C VAL A 223 -32.24 -1.09 19.83
N LYS A 224 -33.59 -1.05 19.98
CA LYS A 224 -34.30 -1.72 21.08
C LYS A 224 -34.17 -3.23 20.98
N ASP A 225 -34.39 -3.77 19.79
CA ASP A 225 -34.37 -5.21 19.49
C ASP A 225 -33.55 -5.50 18.24
N GLU A 226 -34.11 -5.32 17.04
CA GLU A 226 -33.42 -5.49 15.75
C GLU A 226 -33.60 -4.23 14.88
N LEU A 227 -32.63 -3.96 14.01
CA LEU A 227 -32.73 -2.86 13.06
C LEU A 227 -33.73 -3.23 11.96
N ASP A 228 -34.67 -2.33 11.66
CA ASP A 228 -35.66 -2.51 10.61
C ASP A 228 -34.95 -2.84 9.28
N PRO A 229 -35.29 -3.98 8.63
CA PRO A 229 -34.70 -4.37 7.35
C PRO A 229 -34.80 -3.28 6.27
N LYS A 230 -35.83 -2.44 6.29
CA LYS A 230 -36.00 -1.32 5.36
C LYS A 230 -34.91 -0.27 5.51
N ILE A 231 -34.37 -0.08 6.72
CA ILE A 231 -33.25 0.82 6.95
C ILE A 231 -31.96 0.22 6.36
N LEU A 232 -31.84 -1.11 6.29
CA LEU A 232 -30.67 -1.80 5.74
C LEU A 232 -30.72 -1.97 4.20
N GLU A 233 -31.80 -1.59 3.53
CA GLU A 233 -31.88 -1.71 2.06
C GLU A 233 -30.90 -0.80 1.32
N LYS A 234 -30.58 0.36 1.88
CA LYS A 234 -29.71 1.38 1.27
C LYS A 234 -28.31 1.47 1.89
N PRO A 235 -28.16 1.43 3.23
CA PRO A 235 -26.86 1.49 3.88
C PRO A 235 -26.04 0.21 3.66
N VAL A 236 -24.71 0.40 3.71
CA VAL A 236 -23.78 -0.75 3.78
C VAL A 236 -23.56 -1.13 5.24
N LEU A 237 -23.97 -2.34 5.62
CA LEU A 237 -23.72 -2.87 6.96
C LEU A 237 -22.22 -3.18 7.11
N ARG A 238 -21.55 -2.49 8.03
CA ARG A 238 -20.11 -2.64 8.34
C ARG A 238 -19.88 -3.68 9.43
N PHE A 239 -20.67 -3.59 10.49
CA PHE A 239 -20.52 -4.41 11.69
C PHE A 239 -21.83 -4.48 12.45
N HIS A 240 -22.10 -5.63 13.10
CA HIS A 240 -23.26 -5.85 13.95
C HIS A 240 -22.86 -6.69 15.15
N LEU A 241 -23.20 -6.23 16.36
CA LEU A 241 -23.03 -6.98 17.61
C LEU A 241 -24.20 -6.69 18.54
N GLY A 242 -25.05 -7.70 18.74
CA GLY A 242 -26.26 -7.53 19.55
C GLY A 242 -27.15 -6.42 19.01
N ARG A 243 -27.38 -5.38 19.82
CA ARG A 243 -28.21 -4.21 19.47
C ARG A 243 -27.44 -3.06 18.82
N VAL A 244 -26.15 -3.23 18.58
CA VAL A 244 -25.28 -2.19 18.03
C VAL A 244 -24.95 -2.50 16.57
N TYR A 245 -25.29 -1.58 15.68
CA TYR A 245 -25.03 -1.66 14.26
C TYR A 245 -24.08 -0.53 13.86
N THR A 246 -23.07 -0.84 13.06
CA THR A 246 -22.26 0.17 12.39
C THR A 246 -22.57 0.11 10.90
N ILE A 247 -23.10 1.20 10.36
CA ILE A 247 -23.55 1.31 8.98
C ILE A 247 -22.87 2.47 8.28
N LEU A 248 -22.72 2.34 6.96
CA LEU A 248 -22.26 3.40 6.06
C LEU A 248 -23.45 3.83 5.21
N ILE A 249 -23.74 5.13 5.20
CA ILE A 249 -24.87 5.70 4.44
C ILE A 249 -24.34 6.70 3.41
N ASP A 250 -25.01 6.79 2.26
CA ASP A 250 -24.66 7.79 1.23
C ASP A 250 -24.92 9.19 1.77
N ASN A 251 -23.91 10.05 1.72
CA ASN A 251 -24.01 11.43 2.21
C ASN A 251 -25.04 12.27 1.45
N ARG A 252 -25.46 11.83 0.25
CA ARG A 252 -26.47 12.49 -0.61
C ARG A 252 -27.91 12.04 -0.33
N GLU A 253 -28.09 10.98 0.47
CA GLU A 253 -29.40 10.43 0.79
C GLU A 253 -29.91 10.98 2.15
N ASN A 254 -31.18 11.33 2.23
CA ASN A 254 -31.84 11.85 3.46
C ASN A 254 -32.12 10.73 4.49
N ILE A 255 -31.29 9.70 4.58
CA ILE A 255 -31.46 8.57 5.51
C ILE A 255 -31.37 9.03 6.98
N PHE A 256 -30.71 10.14 7.27
CA PHE A 256 -30.67 10.70 8.62
C PHE A 256 -32.06 11.00 9.21
N ASP A 257 -32.99 11.46 8.37
CA ASP A 257 -34.36 11.75 8.81
C ASP A 257 -35.13 10.45 9.07
N ASP A 258 -34.89 9.41 8.28
CA ASP A 258 -35.46 8.07 8.47
C ASP A 258 -34.97 7.44 9.77
N ILE A 259 -33.67 7.54 10.04
CA ILE A 259 -33.02 7.06 11.28
C ILE A 259 -33.61 7.83 12.50
N LYS A 260 -33.72 9.14 12.43
CA LYS A 260 -34.28 9.96 13.53
C LYS A 260 -35.73 9.66 13.84
N ARG A 261 -36.52 9.27 12.84
CA ARG A 261 -37.97 8.98 13.00
C ARG A 261 -38.28 7.55 13.37
N ASN A 262 -37.26 6.66 13.33
CA ASN A 262 -37.47 5.26 13.58
C ASN A 262 -37.54 4.96 15.09
N GLU A 263 -38.70 4.55 15.58
CA GLU A 263 -38.97 4.29 17.00
C GLU A 263 -38.16 3.10 17.58
N SER A 264 -37.61 2.24 16.73
CA SER A 264 -36.73 1.14 17.16
C SER A 264 -35.33 1.61 17.50
N ILE A 265 -34.92 2.79 17.06
CA ILE A 265 -33.58 3.36 17.30
C ILE A 265 -33.57 4.09 18.64
N VAL A 266 -32.71 3.68 19.54
CA VAL A 266 -32.51 4.27 20.86
C VAL A 266 -31.54 5.44 20.81
N GLN A 267 -30.46 5.25 20.06
CA GLN A 267 -29.35 6.19 19.92
C GLN A 267 -28.64 6.01 18.60
N PHE A 268 -28.11 7.08 18.06
CA PHE A 268 -27.12 6.99 16.99
C PHE A 268 -26.03 8.05 17.17
N ASP A 269 -24.82 7.70 16.77
CA ASP A 269 -23.64 8.56 16.78
C ASP A 269 -22.99 8.57 15.39
N VAL A 270 -22.53 9.74 14.97
CA VAL A 270 -21.69 9.87 13.77
C VAL A 270 -20.27 9.55 14.17
N LEU A 271 -19.71 8.51 13.55
CA LEU A 271 -18.34 8.10 13.79
C LEU A 271 -17.40 8.67 12.70
N GLU A 272 -16.15 8.88 13.08
CA GLU A 272 -15.11 9.19 12.11
C GLU A 272 -14.96 8.03 11.12
N SER A 273 -15.00 8.34 9.82
CA SER A 273 -14.79 7.36 8.77
C SER A 273 -13.31 7.04 8.65
N LYS A 274 -13.00 5.75 8.72
CA LYS A 274 -11.66 5.24 8.47
C LYS A 274 -11.50 4.87 6.98
N ILE A 275 -10.26 4.79 6.50
CA ILE A 275 -9.97 4.38 5.11
C ILE A 275 -10.55 3.01 4.78
N GLU A 276 -10.60 2.10 5.75
CA GLU A 276 -11.21 0.76 5.61
C GLU A 276 -12.70 0.80 5.30
N ASP A 277 -13.41 1.84 5.74
CA ASP A 277 -14.84 1.97 5.50
C ASP A 277 -15.12 2.19 4.01
N ASN A 278 -14.19 2.81 3.26
CA ASN A 278 -14.27 2.92 1.81
C ASN A 278 -14.28 1.55 1.11
N PHE A 279 -13.50 0.58 1.64
CA PHE A 279 -13.51 -0.79 1.14
C PHE A 279 -14.89 -1.46 1.29
N TYR A 280 -15.53 -1.31 2.46
CA TYR A 280 -16.86 -1.86 2.70
C TYR A 280 -17.92 -1.14 1.88
N TRP A 281 -17.76 0.17 1.70
CA TRP A 281 -18.64 0.98 0.88
C TRP A 281 -18.67 0.51 -0.59
N GLU A 282 -17.51 0.36 -1.21
CA GLU A 282 -17.41 -0.12 -2.58
C GLU A 282 -17.95 -1.56 -2.74
N LYS A 283 -17.62 -2.45 -1.80
CA LYS A 283 -18.08 -3.84 -1.83
C LYS A 283 -19.59 -4.00 -1.61
N GLY A 284 -20.18 -3.16 -0.78
CA GLY A 284 -21.61 -3.24 -0.46
C GLY A 284 -22.51 -2.76 -1.58
N ARG A 285 -22.03 -1.84 -2.44
CA ARG A 285 -22.78 -1.32 -3.59
C ARG A 285 -22.71 -2.22 -4.83
N ASN A 286 -21.76 -3.14 -4.88
CA ASN A 286 -21.60 -4.09 -6.00
C ASN A 286 -22.38 -5.40 -5.78
N LYS A 287 -23.26 -5.46 -4.78
CA LYS A 287 -24.23 -6.51 -4.56
C LYS A 287 -25.61 -6.02 -4.98
#